data_2ed76a7535de4660783aadc1356c318a
#
_entry.id   2ed76a7535de4660783aadc1356c318a
#
_cell.length_a   1.000
_cell.length_b   1.000
_cell.length_c   1.000
_cell.angle_alpha   90.00
_cell.angle_beta   90.00
_cell.angle_gamma   90.00
#
_symmetry.space_group_name_H-M   'P 1'
#
loop_
_entity.id
_entity.type
_entity.pdbx_description
1 polymer ?
#
loop_
_entity_poly.entity_id
_entity_poly.type
_entity_poly.pdbx_seq_one_letter_code
_entity_poly.pdbx_strand_id
1 'polypeptide(L)'
;MAMKAKEVVEIISPKEIFVGNKNAPVTLVEFGEYENEDCAKANEVVKKLLEEFDGKIRFQFRHFPLTRIHQRSMKAGEAAVAASQAGKFWEMHNILFDNRRQLGTTSLKLYSKEAGVVNKHFLDDLLNSTYGWQVMNDLNEGIDRGISEIPAFFINGEKLTTKPTYENLSKNITSALRKAKRKAPVKQRA
;
A
#
# COMPACT_ATOMS: atom_id res chain seq x y z
N MET A 1 -34.75 26.95 -5.83
CA MET A 1 -33.79 25.90 -6.29
C MET A 1 -33.04 25.41 -5.06
N ALA A 2 -33.32 24.21 -4.60
CA ALA A 2 -32.61 23.63 -3.46
C ALA A 2 -31.22 23.18 -3.93
N MET A 3 -30.16 23.74 -3.34
CA MET A 3 -28.80 23.22 -3.53
C MET A 3 -28.75 21.80 -2.99
N LYS A 4 -28.51 20.81 -3.88
CA LYS A 4 -28.18 19.45 -3.45
C LYS A 4 -26.92 19.54 -2.60
N ALA A 5 -27.02 19.14 -1.32
CA ALA A 5 -25.86 18.97 -0.48
C ALA A 5 -24.84 18.07 -1.22
N LYS A 6 -23.59 18.52 -1.34
CA LYS A 6 -22.50 17.67 -1.83
C LYS A 6 -22.42 16.48 -0.89
N GLU A 7 -22.65 15.29 -1.42
CA GLU A 7 -22.40 14.04 -0.72
C GLU A 7 -20.95 14.06 -0.27
N VAL A 8 -20.70 14.07 1.03
CA VAL A 8 -19.34 13.97 1.58
C VAL A 8 -18.94 12.52 1.38
N VAL A 9 -18.15 12.26 0.34
CA VAL A 9 -17.59 10.93 0.12
C VAL A 9 -16.56 10.68 1.22
N GLU A 10 -16.86 9.78 2.13
CA GLU A 10 -15.91 9.35 3.15
C GLU A 10 -14.79 8.56 2.47
N ILE A 11 -13.59 9.15 2.42
CA ILE A 11 -12.45 8.58 1.72
C ILE A 11 -11.69 7.68 2.70
N ILE A 12 -11.59 6.40 2.37
CA ILE A 12 -10.85 5.42 3.18
C ILE A 12 -9.38 5.87 3.30
N SER A 13 -8.92 6.06 4.53
CA SER A 13 -7.53 6.46 4.79
C SER A 13 -6.55 5.34 4.35
N PRO A 14 -5.41 5.66 3.73
CA PRO A 14 -4.38 4.67 3.40
C PRO A 14 -3.93 3.83 4.61
N LYS A 15 -3.99 4.38 5.82
CA LYS A 15 -3.69 3.66 7.07
C LYS A 15 -4.68 2.56 7.41
N GLU A 16 -5.86 2.59 6.80
CA GLU A 16 -6.92 1.59 6.98
C GLU A 16 -6.91 0.51 5.88
N ILE A 17 -6.10 0.73 4.82
CA ILE A 17 -5.94 -0.22 3.72
C ILE A 17 -4.81 -1.19 4.08
N PHE A 18 -5.17 -2.43 4.42
CA PHE A 18 -4.19 -3.48 4.71
C PHE A 18 -4.69 -4.83 4.22
N VAL A 19 -3.77 -5.76 4.01
CA VAL A 19 -4.01 -7.18 3.80
C VAL A 19 -3.44 -7.99 4.95
N GLY A 20 -4.06 -9.12 5.25
CA GLY A 20 -3.74 -9.96 6.39
C GLY A 20 -4.65 -9.72 7.60
N ASN A 21 -4.29 -10.24 8.76
CA ASN A 21 -5.13 -10.19 9.95
C ASN A 21 -5.13 -8.79 10.60
N LYS A 22 -6.31 -8.18 10.76
CA LYS A 22 -6.49 -6.88 11.43
C LYS A 22 -5.81 -6.82 12.80
N ASN A 23 -5.84 -7.91 13.54
CA ASN A 23 -5.29 -8.01 14.90
C ASN A 23 -3.89 -8.63 14.94
N ALA A 24 -3.19 -8.69 13.79
CA ALA A 24 -1.85 -9.24 13.71
C ALA A 24 -0.89 -8.48 14.65
N PRO A 25 -0.02 -9.20 15.40
CA PRO A 25 0.95 -8.59 16.31
C PRO A 25 2.06 -7.83 15.59
N VAL A 26 2.22 -8.05 14.28
CA VAL A 26 3.22 -7.37 13.46
C VAL A 26 2.57 -6.66 12.30
N THR A 27 2.88 -5.37 12.15
CA THR A 27 2.52 -4.56 10.98
C THR A 27 3.77 -4.37 10.13
N LEU A 28 3.71 -4.81 8.88
CA LEU A 28 4.70 -4.53 7.84
C LEU A 28 4.17 -3.39 6.97
N VAL A 29 4.94 -2.32 6.84
CA VAL A 29 4.61 -1.18 5.97
C VAL A 29 5.69 -1.04 4.92
N GLU A 30 5.31 -0.93 3.66
CA GLU A 30 6.19 -0.59 2.55
C GLU A 30 5.83 0.80 2.02
N PHE A 31 6.84 1.64 1.83
CA PHE A 31 6.73 2.83 0.99
C PHE A 31 7.35 2.52 -0.37
N GLY A 32 6.57 2.70 -1.43
CA GLY A 32 6.98 2.35 -2.77
C GLY A 32 6.10 2.97 -3.85
N GLU A 33 6.35 2.61 -5.11
CA GLU A 33 5.57 3.07 -6.26
C GLU A 33 5.59 2.04 -7.41
N TYR A 34 4.66 2.15 -8.35
CA TYR A 34 4.34 1.08 -9.29
C TYR A 34 5.24 1.00 -10.54
N GLU A 35 5.98 2.06 -10.92
CA GLU A 35 6.95 1.99 -12.04
C GLU A 35 8.30 1.41 -11.61
N ASN A 36 8.61 1.45 -10.30
CA ASN A 36 9.90 1.03 -9.77
C ASN A 36 10.06 -0.50 -9.80
N GLU A 37 11.17 -0.96 -10.37
CA GLU A 37 11.46 -2.39 -10.51
C GLU A 37 11.73 -3.09 -9.19
N ASP A 38 12.41 -2.42 -8.27
CA ASP A 38 12.75 -3.01 -6.98
C ASP A 38 11.51 -3.10 -6.07
N CYS A 39 10.55 -2.15 -6.19
CA CYS A 39 9.24 -2.28 -5.56
C CYS A 39 8.45 -3.46 -6.13
N ALA A 40 8.49 -3.70 -7.44
CA ALA A 40 7.83 -4.87 -8.04
C ALA A 40 8.46 -6.19 -7.54
N LYS A 41 9.78 -6.26 -7.42
CA LYS A 41 10.47 -7.43 -6.81
C LYS A 41 10.08 -7.59 -5.34
N ALA A 42 9.99 -6.49 -4.61
CA ALA A 42 9.57 -6.49 -3.20
C ALA A 42 8.13 -6.99 -3.03
N ASN A 43 7.21 -6.65 -3.94
CA ASN A 43 5.84 -7.16 -3.92
C ASN A 43 5.80 -8.69 -3.95
N GLU A 44 6.64 -9.35 -4.76
CA GLU A 44 6.73 -10.81 -4.78
C GLU A 44 7.28 -11.39 -3.47
N VAL A 45 8.19 -10.68 -2.82
CA VAL A 45 8.69 -11.05 -1.49
C VAL A 45 7.58 -10.91 -0.45
N VAL A 46 6.81 -9.82 -0.49
CA VAL A 46 5.69 -9.58 0.44
C VAL A 46 4.61 -10.65 0.30
N LYS A 47 4.26 -11.08 -0.92
CA LYS A 47 3.31 -12.19 -1.15
C LYS A 47 3.73 -13.45 -0.40
N LYS A 48 5.01 -13.85 -0.53
CA LYS A 48 5.56 -15.03 0.17
C LYS A 48 5.54 -14.86 1.71
N LEU A 49 5.84 -13.64 2.19
CA LEU A 49 5.80 -13.36 3.63
C LEU A 49 4.38 -13.41 4.19
N LEU A 50 3.39 -12.95 3.44
CA LEU A 50 1.98 -13.04 3.83
C LEU A 50 1.51 -14.49 3.95
N GLU A 51 1.97 -15.38 3.06
CA GLU A 51 1.70 -16.82 3.12
C GLU A 51 2.41 -17.49 4.31
N GLU A 52 3.72 -17.25 4.49
CA GLU A 52 4.51 -17.83 5.58
C GLU A 52 4.03 -17.41 6.96
N PHE A 53 3.69 -16.13 7.11
CA PHE A 53 3.26 -15.53 8.37
C PHE A 53 1.75 -15.32 8.45
N ASP A 54 0.96 -16.18 7.79
CA ASP A 54 -0.50 -16.06 7.80
C ASP A 54 -1.05 -15.88 9.22
N GLY A 55 -1.98 -14.94 9.34
CA GLY A 55 -2.57 -14.53 10.62
C GLY A 55 -1.65 -13.80 11.60
N LYS A 56 -0.33 -13.75 11.36
CA LYS A 56 0.68 -13.16 12.27
C LYS A 56 1.14 -11.77 11.84
N ILE A 57 0.96 -11.42 10.59
CA ILE A 57 1.30 -10.11 10.05
C ILE A 57 0.09 -9.48 9.35
N ARG A 58 0.10 -8.15 9.29
CA ARG A 58 -0.69 -7.36 8.35
C ARG A 58 0.25 -6.49 7.54
N PHE A 59 -0.07 -6.28 6.28
CA PHE A 59 0.74 -5.49 5.36
C PHE A 59 -0.02 -4.26 4.89
N GLN A 60 0.68 -3.13 4.81
CA GLN A 60 0.21 -1.86 4.25
C GLN A 60 1.19 -1.38 3.19
N PHE A 61 0.66 -0.92 2.07
CA PHE A 61 1.43 -0.24 1.05
C PHE A 61 1.12 1.26 1.09
N ARG A 62 2.17 2.08 1.10
CA ARG A 62 2.10 3.53 1.13
C ARG A 62 2.81 4.11 -0.09
N HIS A 63 2.21 5.08 -0.72
CA HIS A 63 2.72 5.62 -1.97
C HIS A 63 3.91 6.56 -1.75
N PHE A 64 4.99 6.33 -2.52
CA PHE A 64 6.15 7.20 -2.54
C PHE A 64 6.60 7.45 -3.99
N PRO A 65 5.81 8.22 -4.78
CA PRO A 65 6.05 8.40 -6.21
C PRO A 65 7.32 9.19 -6.49
N LEU A 66 8.20 8.65 -7.33
CA LEU A 66 9.44 9.29 -7.79
C LEU A 66 9.19 10.06 -9.09
N THR A 67 8.34 11.07 -9.06
CA THR A 67 7.80 11.76 -10.25
C THR A 67 8.86 12.38 -11.18
N ARG A 68 10.09 12.64 -10.69
CA ARG A 68 11.18 13.15 -11.52
C ARG A 68 11.74 12.12 -12.51
N ILE A 69 11.62 10.83 -12.20
CA ILE A 69 12.16 9.73 -13.02
C ILE A 69 11.05 8.79 -13.48
N HIS A 70 9.97 8.65 -12.74
CA HIS A 70 8.83 7.81 -13.01
C HIS A 70 7.55 8.67 -13.14
N GLN A 71 7.32 9.16 -14.37
CA GLN A 71 6.28 10.17 -14.62
C GLN A 71 4.84 9.69 -14.39
N ARG A 72 4.61 8.38 -14.41
CA ARG A 72 3.28 7.78 -14.24
C ARG A 72 3.02 7.30 -12.81
N SER A 73 4.04 7.30 -11.97
CA SER A 73 3.97 6.78 -10.59
C SER A 73 2.88 7.45 -9.75
N MET A 74 2.71 8.76 -9.90
CA MET A 74 1.65 9.52 -9.22
C MET A 74 0.26 9.05 -9.64
N LYS A 75 0.00 8.98 -10.95
CA LYS A 75 -1.31 8.55 -11.47
C LYS A 75 -1.61 7.08 -11.17
N ALA A 76 -0.60 6.23 -11.16
CA ALA A 76 -0.77 4.83 -10.73
C ALA A 76 -1.16 4.73 -9.25
N GLY A 77 -0.54 5.55 -8.38
CA GLY A 77 -0.94 5.67 -6.98
C GLY A 77 -2.38 6.15 -6.82
N GLU A 78 -2.78 7.20 -7.55
CA GLU A 78 -4.16 7.68 -7.56
C GLU A 78 -5.15 6.60 -8.01
N ALA A 79 -4.77 5.78 -9.00
CA ALA A 79 -5.60 4.68 -9.48
C ALA A 79 -5.83 3.59 -8.41
N ALA A 80 -4.79 3.25 -7.65
CA ALA A 80 -4.91 2.31 -6.52
C ALA A 80 -5.79 2.87 -5.41
N VAL A 81 -5.65 4.17 -5.09
CA VAL A 81 -6.50 4.85 -4.11
C VAL A 81 -7.96 4.93 -4.60
N ALA A 82 -8.20 5.22 -5.87
CA ALA A 82 -9.54 5.19 -6.46
C ALA A 82 -10.16 3.78 -6.37
N ALA A 83 -9.39 2.73 -6.64
CA ALA A 83 -9.84 1.35 -6.51
C ALA A 83 -10.16 0.97 -5.06
N SER A 84 -9.46 1.53 -4.07
CA SER A 84 -9.73 1.29 -2.65
C SER A 84 -11.13 1.72 -2.22
N GLN A 85 -11.68 2.75 -2.84
CA GLN A 85 -13.05 3.22 -2.56
C GLN A 85 -14.12 2.19 -2.93
N ALA A 86 -13.78 1.25 -3.82
CA ALA A 86 -14.60 0.10 -4.19
C ALA A 86 -14.16 -1.21 -3.48
N GLY A 87 -13.27 -1.13 -2.48
CA GLY A 87 -12.69 -2.29 -1.80
C GLY A 87 -11.75 -3.12 -2.68
N LYS A 88 -11.19 -2.53 -3.76
CA LYS A 88 -10.41 -3.21 -4.80
C LYS A 88 -8.94 -2.75 -4.84
N PHE A 89 -8.42 -2.28 -3.70
CA PHE A 89 -7.04 -1.81 -3.63
C PHE A 89 -6.03 -2.90 -4.01
N TRP A 90 -6.14 -4.09 -3.41
CA TRP A 90 -5.13 -5.13 -3.56
C TRP A 90 -5.16 -5.80 -4.93
N GLU A 91 -6.35 -5.97 -5.52
CA GLU A 91 -6.49 -6.43 -6.90
C GLU A 91 -5.81 -5.42 -7.86
N MET A 92 -6.12 -4.14 -7.71
CA MET A 92 -5.51 -3.08 -8.51
C MET A 92 -3.99 -2.98 -8.29
N HIS A 93 -3.53 -3.07 -7.05
CA HIS A 93 -2.12 -3.06 -6.65
C HIS A 93 -1.30 -4.14 -7.38
N ASN A 94 -1.80 -5.37 -7.42
CA ASN A 94 -1.12 -6.46 -8.11
C ASN A 94 -1.09 -6.22 -9.62
N ILE A 95 -2.21 -5.84 -10.23
CA ILE A 95 -2.30 -5.54 -11.67
C ILE A 95 -1.33 -4.41 -12.07
N LEU A 96 -1.21 -3.38 -11.23
CA LEU A 96 -0.30 -2.26 -11.50
C LEU A 96 1.18 -2.71 -11.51
N PHE A 97 1.60 -3.54 -10.55
CA PHE A 97 2.95 -4.08 -10.54
C PHE A 97 3.21 -5.03 -11.72
N ASP A 98 2.26 -5.90 -12.05
CA ASP A 98 2.37 -6.82 -13.18
C ASP A 98 2.50 -6.06 -14.51
N ASN A 99 1.90 -4.87 -14.60
CA ASN A 99 1.90 -4.03 -15.79
C ASN A 99 2.72 -2.74 -15.63
N ARG A 100 3.73 -2.71 -14.76
CA ARG A 100 4.51 -1.51 -14.36
C ARG A 100 5.04 -0.64 -15.50
N ARG A 101 5.21 -1.20 -16.71
CA ARG A 101 5.70 -0.48 -17.89
C ARG A 101 4.60 0.20 -18.69
N GLN A 102 3.32 -0.05 -18.38
CA GLN A 102 2.15 0.41 -19.13
C GLN A 102 1.11 1.10 -18.22
N LEU A 103 1.54 2.12 -17.47
CA LEU A 103 0.70 2.82 -16.49
C LEU A 103 0.11 4.14 -17.03
N GLY A 104 -0.17 4.21 -18.35
CA GLY A 104 -0.90 5.34 -18.95
C GLY A 104 -2.38 5.35 -18.54
N THR A 105 -3.02 6.50 -18.59
CA THR A 105 -4.41 6.70 -18.13
C THR A 105 -5.41 5.73 -18.76
N THR A 106 -5.26 5.42 -20.06
CA THR A 106 -6.09 4.44 -20.77
C THR A 106 -5.90 3.03 -20.17
N SER A 107 -4.65 2.63 -19.91
CA SER A 107 -4.33 1.34 -19.29
C SER A 107 -4.88 1.28 -17.87
N LEU A 108 -4.72 2.34 -17.06
CA LEU A 108 -5.26 2.40 -15.70
C LEU A 108 -6.78 2.20 -15.66
N LYS A 109 -7.50 2.76 -16.67
CA LYS A 109 -8.94 2.52 -16.83
C LYS A 109 -9.27 1.06 -17.14
N LEU A 110 -8.46 0.38 -17.97
CA LEU A 110 -8.64 -1.04 -18.25
C LEU A 110 -8.37 -1.88 -17.01
N TYR A 111 -7.28 -1.60 -16.31
CA TYR A 111 -6.90 -2.29 -15.06
C TYR A 111 -7.93 -2.12 -13.95
N SER A 112 -8.58 -0.95 -13.85
CA SER A 112 -9.66 -0.78 -12.88
C SER A 112 -10.84 -1.71 -13.14
N LYS A 113 -11.19 -1.96 -14.41
CA LYS A 113 -12.24 -2.93 -14.78
C LYS A 113 -11.81 -4.36 -14.48
N GLU A 114 -10.55 -4.71 -14.78
CA GLU A 114 -9.97 -6.02 -14.49
C GLU A 114 -9.93 -6.27 -12.97
N ALA A 115 -9.60 -5.26 -12.18
CA ALA A 115 -9.66 -5.31 -10.71
C ALA A 115 -11.09 -5.41 -10.16
N GLY A 116 -12.11 -5.28 -10.99
CA GLY A 116 -13.52 -5.33 -10.58
C GLY A 116 -14.03 -4.02 -9.96
N VAL A 117 -13.41 -2.88 -10.29
CA VAL A 117 -13.87 -1.56 -9.84
C VAL A 117 -15.11 -1.16 -10.61
N VAL A 118 -16.24 -1.07 -9.91
CA VAL A 118 -17.51 -0.59 -10.47
C VAL A 118 -17.68 0.89 -10.11
N ASN A 119 -16.95 1.76 -10.83
CA ASN A 119 -17.06 3.21 -10.68
C ASN A 119 -17.14 3.87 -12.07
N LYS A 120 -18.28 4.47 -12.38
CA LYS A 120 -18.50 5.17 -13.67
C LYS A 120 -17.60 6.40 -13.84
N HIS A 121 -17.18 7.00 -12.73
CA HIS A 121 -16.38 8.22 -12.68
C HIS A 121 -14.88 7.95 -12.51
N PHE A 122 -14.43 6.69 -12.52
CA PHE A 122 -13.02 6.34 -12.29
C PHE A 122 -12.05 7.14 -13.20
N LEU A 123 -12.38 7.28 -14.47
CA LEU A 123 -11.54 8.04 -15.40
C LEU A 123 -11.56 9.55 -15.08
N ASP A 124 -12.73 10.10 -14.76
CA ASP A 124 -12.88 11.51 -14.39
C ASP A 124 -12.13 11.79 -13.08
N ASP A 125 -12.19 10.89 -12.10
CA ASP A 125 -11.44 10.96 -10.86
C ASP A 125 -9.93 11.00 -11.11
N LEU A 126 -9.42 10.17 -12.04
CA LEU A 126 -8.00 10.18 -12.42
C LEU A 126 -7.62 11.48 -13.15
N LEU A 127 -8.42 11.95 -14.10
CA LEU A 127 -8.14 13.18 -14.84
C LEU A 127 -8.13 14.40 -13.94
N ASN A 128 -9.04 14.44 -12.96
CA ASN A 128 -9.17 15.54 -12.00
C ASN A 128 -8.27 15.41 -10.77
N SER A 129 -7.42 14.37 -10.69
CA SER A 129 -6.58 14.07 -9.51
C SER A 129 -7.37 14.05 -8.19
N THR A 130 -8.60 13.50 -8.21
CA THR A 130 -9.50 13.46 -7.04
C THR A 130 -8.81 12.86 -5.81
N TYR A 131 -7.93 11.87 -6.01
CA TYR A 131 -7.21 11.17 -4.94
C TYR A 131 -5.72 11.55 -4.83
N GLY A 132 -5.27 12.54 -5.60
CA GLY A 132 -3.86 12.97 -5.61
C GLY A 132 -3.35 13.41 -4.25
N TRP A 133 -4.20 14.06 -3.45
CA TRP A 133 -3.85 14.50 -2.11
C TRP A 133 -3.50 13.33 -1.15
N GLN A 134 -4.13 12.15 -1.30
CA GLN A 134 -3.80 10.97 -0.49
C GLN A 134 -2.41 10.42 -0.84
N VAL A 135 -2.09 10.35 -2.13
CA VAL A 135 -0.76 9.93 -2.59
C VAL A 135 0.31 10.92 -2.10
N MET A 136 0.02 12.22 -2.13
CA MET A 136 0.91 13.25 -1.62
C MET A 136 1.07 13.19 -0.10
N ASN A 137 0.03 12.87 0.65
CA ASN A 137 0.13 12.68 2.10
C ASN A 137 1.04 11.49 2.45
N ASP A 138 0.94 10.39 1.70
CA ASP A 138 1.83 9.24 1.86
C ASP A 138 3.29 9.62 1.57
N LEU A 139 3.53 10.34 0.47
CA LEU A 139 4.86 10.85 0.12
C LEU A 139 5.44 11.73 1.23
N ASN A 140 4.67 12.70 1.72
CA ASN A 140 5.11 13.62 2.78
C ASN A 140 5.42 12.84 4.07
N GLU A 141 4.55 11.89 4.47
CA GLU A 141 4.84 11.03 5.63
C GLU A 141 6.15 10.24 5.43
N GLY A 142 6.40 9.74 4.23
CA GLY A 142 7.65 9.05 3.91
C GLY A 142 8.88 9.96 4.02
N ILE A 143 8.78 11.19 3.53
CA ILE A 143 9.84 12.20 3.66
C ILE A 143 10.10 12.52 5.14
N ASP A 144 9.07 12.75 5.93
CA ASP A 144 9.18 13.06 7.36
C ASP A 144 9.81 11.88 8.14
N ARG A 145 9.63 10.65 7.66
CA ARG A 145 10.29 9.44 8.21
C ARG A 145 11.72 9.24 7.71
N GLY A 146 12.27 10.16 6.93
CA GLY A 146 13.64 10.10 6.40
C GLY A 146 13.81 9.00 5.34
N ILE A 147 12.80 8.76 4.50
CA ILE A 147 12.92 7.87 3.34
C ILE A 147 13.62 8.64 2.22
N SER A 148 14.75 8.09 1.76
CA SER A 148 15.53 8.59 0.61
C SER A 148 15.55 7.63 -0.57
N GLU A 149 15.22 6.38 -0.34
CA GLU A 149 15.23 5.30 -1.32
C GLU A 149 14.02 4.39 -1.12
N ILE A 150 13.51 3.82 -2.20
CA ILE A 150 12.40 2.86 -2.22
C ILE A 150 12.80 1.58 -2.94
N PRO A 151 12.22 0.41 -2.55
CA PRO A 151 11.22 0.23 -1.49
C PRO A 151 11.80 0.43 -0.09
N ALA A 152 11.07 1.14 0.79
CA ALA A 152 11.45 1.31 2.19
C ALA A 152 10.45 0.59 3.10
N PHE A 153 10.96 -0.28 3.97
CA PHE A 153 10.13 -1.10 4.86
C PHE A 153 10.21 -0.66 6.30
N PHE A 154 9.07 -0.78 7.00
CA PHE A 154 8.95 -0.58 8.43
C PHE A 154 8.26 -1.79 9.07
N ILE A 155 8.76 -2.25 10.21
CA ILE A 155 8.18 -3.34 10.98
C ILE A 155 7.79 -2.78 12.34
N ASN A 156 6.49 -2.74 12.64
CA ASN A 156 5.94 -2.11 13.84
C ASN A 156 6.45 -0.67 14.06
N GLY A 157 6.61 0.10 12.96
CA GLY A 157 7.07 1.48 12.98
C GLY A 157 8.59 1.68 12.96
N GLU A 158 9.39 0.63 13.18
CA GLU A 158 10.85 0.66 13.10
C GLU A 158 11.31 0.45 11.65
N LYS A 159 12.12 1.38 11.10
CA LYS A 159 12.66 1.29 9.73
C LYS A 159 13.62 0.12 9.59
N LEU A 160 13.44 -0.68 8.54
CA LEU A 160 14.39 -1.71 8.17
C LEU A 160 15.66 -1.04 7.59
N THR A 161 16.81 -1.33 8.16
CA THR A 161 18.11 -0.75 7.74
C THR A 161 18.90 -1.64 6.79
N THR A 162 18.44 -2.88 6.57
CA THR A 162 19.06 -3.84 5.66
C THR A 162 18.28 -3.89 4.35
N LYS A 163 18.91 -4.47 3.30
CA LYS A 163 18.21 -4.71 2.03
C LYS A 163 16.92 -5.51 2.28
N PRO A 164 15.79 -5.16 1.62
CA PRO A 164 14.50 -5.81 1.81
C PRO A 164 14.41 -7.16 1.06
N THR A 165 15.37 -8.04 1.34
CA THR A 165 15.32 -9.42 0.85
C THR A 165 14.34 -10.24 1.70
N TYR A 166 13.86 -11.36 1.13
CA TYR A 166 13.00 -12.29 1.86
C TYR A 166 13.61 -12.71 3.22
N GLU A 167 14.91 -13.09 3.23
CA GLU A 167 15.61 -13.53 4.43
C GLU A 167 15.66 -12.45 5.50
N ASN A 168 15.98 -11.21 5.10
CA ASN A 168 16.07 -10.09 6.03
C ASN A 168 14.71 -9.72 6.60
N LEU A 169 13.68 -9.64 5.76
CA LEU A 169 12.31 -9.34 6.20
C LEU A 169 11.75 -10.45 7.10
N SER A 170 11.88 -11.73 6.71
CA SER A 170 11.42 -12.88 7.51
C SER A 170 12.11 -12.93 8.87
N LYS A 171 13.45 -12.70 8.93
CA LYS A 171 14.21 -12.62 10.18
C LYS A 171 13.71 -11.50 11.10
N ASN A 172 13.47 -10.30 10.55
CA ASN A 172 13.01 -9.16 11.35
C ASN A 172 11.55 -9.33 11.81
N ILE A 173 10.67 -9.88 10.97
CA ILE A 173 9.30 -10.23 11.34
C ILE A 173 9.31 -11.26 12.47
N THR A 174 10.11 -12.33 12.36
CA THR A 174 10.26 -13.34 13.41
C THR A 174 10.72 -12.74 14.73
N SER A 175 11.68 -11.81 14.68
CA SER A 175 12.16 -11.08 15.87
C SER A 175 11.03 -10.23 16.49
N ALA A 176 10.27 -9.52 15.68
CA ALA A 176 9.13 -8.71 16.12
C ALA A 176 8.04 -9.58 16.78
N LEU A 177 7.74 -10.74 16.20
CA LEU A 177 6.79 -11.70 16.75
C LEU A 177 7.23 -12.23 18.13
N ARG A 178 8.53 -12.51 18.32
CA ARG A 178 9.08 -12.91 19.63
C ARG A 178 8.95 -11.79 20.67
N LYS A 179 9.24 -10.54 20.27
CA LYS A 179 9.05 -9.37 21.15
C LYS A 179 7.58 -9.18 21.55
N ALA A 180 6.65 -9.34 20.61
CA ALA A 180 5.20 -9.22 20.87
C ALA A 180 4.70 -10.29 21.85
N LYS A 181 5.15 -11.54 21.71
CA LYS A 181 4.80 -12.62 22.64
C LYS A 181 5.28 -12.36 24.08
N ARG A 182 6.45 -11.74 24.25
CA ARG A 182 7.00 -11.41 25.59
C ARG A 182 6.24 -10.26 26.27
N LYS A 183 5.61 -9.38 25.49
CA LYS A 183 4.81 -8.25 26.01
C LYS A 183 3.36 -8.64 26.33
N ALA A 184 2.87 -9.77 25.84
CA ALA A 184 1.53 -10.24 26.14
C ALA A 184 1.45 -10.65 27.62
N PRO A 185 0.47 -10.17 28.43
CA PRO A 185 0.32 -10.54 29.82
C PRO A 185 0.10 -12.06 29.92
N VAL A 186 0.83 -12.70 30.82
CA VAL A 186 0.60 -14.11 31.16
C VAL A 186 -0.82 -14.21 31.70
N LYS A 187 -1.74 -14.81 30.96
CA LYS A 187 -3.06 -15.15 31.51
C LYS A 187 -2.83 -16.09 32.71
N GLN A 188 -2.99 -15.56 33.91
CA GLN A 188 -3.09 -16.42 35.10
C GLN A 188 -4.22 -17.42 34.83
N ARG A 189 -3.85 -18.70 34.80
CA ARG A 189 -4.83 -19.80 34.83
C ARG A 189 -5.43 -19.80 36.22
N ALA A 190 -6.72 -19.43 36.29
CA ALA A 190 -7.56 -19.71 37.44
C ALA A 190 -7.91 -21.20 37.47
#